data_a1f31caf23c68c5ee89d57c879004022
#
_entry.id   a1f31caf23c68c5ee89d57c879004022
#
_cell.length_a   1.000
_cell.length_b   1.000
_cell.length_c   1.000
_cell.angle_alpha   90.00
_cell.angle_beta   90.00
_cell.angle_gamma   90.00
#
_symmetry.space_group_name_H-M   'P 1'
#
loop_
_entity.id
_entity.type
_entity.pdbx_description
1 polymer ?
#
loop_
_entity_poly.entity_id
_entity_poly.type
_entity_poly.pdbx_seq_one_letter_code
_entity_poly.pdbx_strand_id
1 'polypeptide(L)'
;MFNISATPFAIAMAALAVTAAANTHSSYSPSGPTCGSGNNGTFIVFGDSYSDIGSRWKIVEHFSPDFNPPPWFEGRYSSGFMWNEWVSTRLDKTLANFAFGDGSSGSQHTIAPVPNIQDQVEFFGQQRNEKRFQTPEDDTVVIEIGTNDIVYGLNNHSFKSQKDTIEFANVVADNIRKVVKKMIGYGFKNFHISNVPPIYFTPRIAQLNSVELTKSVVADFNHVYEQVFAEFAKNHPDINISVFDTYSLVYPIITQLLPDLQIKNGIETSCVIKDLQGNPLSYCTDPDQFVWQDFFHPTRKIHKLIGLLITKMIQNCSYVPTIEDMRQIIKDHVINDIAEPVAVNEYRADGSYDDIDEQILNQPKRPQPPQKHIDNGKEIPYRLNHCSSSHY
;
A
#
# COMPACT_ATOMS: atom_id res chain seq x y z
N MET A 1 4.60 47.40 56.90
CA MET A 1 3.71 47.82 55.85
C MET A 1 4.54 47.97 54.57
N PHE A 2 4.59 46.95 53.77
CA PHE A 2 5.22 46.99 52.45
C PHE A 2 4.14 46.72 51.42
N ASN A 3 3.82 47.72 50.61
CA ASN A 3 2.95 47.63 49.47
C ASN A 3 3.67 46.94 48.32
N ILE A 4 3.18 45.80 47.86
CA ILE A 4 3.62 45.16 46.62
C ILE A 4 2.57 45.45 45.53
N SER A 5 2.97 46.31 44.61
CA SER A 5 2.23 46.62 43.40
C SER A 5 2.30 45.44 42.41
N ALA A 6 1.16 44.84 42.06
CA ALA A 6 1.04 43.84 41.03
C ALA A 6 0.82 44.49 39.69
N THR A 7 1.77 44.35 38.79
CA THR A 7 1.60 44.68 37.35
C THR A 7 1.05 43.46 36.60
N PRO A 8 0.00 43.61 35.79
CA PRO A 8 -0.47 42.49 34.97
C PRO A 8 0.42 42.33 33.74
N PHE A 9 1.01 41.13 33.59
CA PHE A 9 1.63 40.69 32.36
C PHE A 9 0.54 40.41 31.33
N ALA A 10 0.45 41.27 30.29
CA ALA A 10 -0.34 41.01 29.10
C ALA A 10 0.44 40.00 28.23
N ILE A 11 -0.07 38.77 28.14
CA ILE A 11 0.43 37.77 27.18
C ILE A 11 -0.19 38.14 25.82
N ALA A 12 0.66 38.69 24.95
CA ALA A 12 0.32 38.88 23.55
C ALA A 12 0.36 37.50 22.85
N MET A 13 -0.81 36.95 22.55
CA MET A 13 -0.90 35.82 21.61
C MET A 13 -0.58 36.35 20.20
N ALA A 14 0.61 36.06 19.73
CA ALA A 14 0.95 36.19 18.32
C ALA A 14 0.24 35.05 17.56
N ALA A 15 -0.85 35.37 16.88
CA ALA A 15 -1.46 34.50 15.91
C ALA A 15 -0.46 34.35 14.73
N LEU A 16 0.31 33.27 14.70
CA LEU A 16 1.00 32.87 13.48
C LEU A 16 -0.08 32.46 12.47
N ALA A 17 -0.35 33.34 11.51
CA ALA A 17 -1.03 32.98 10.29
C ALA A 17 -0.09 32.05 9.52
N VAL A 18 -0.32 30.74 9.64
CA VAL A 18 0.24 29.75 8.72
C VAL A 18 -0.46 30.00 7.39
N THR A 19 0.18 30.78 6.54
CA THR A 19 -0.15 30.79 5.12
C THR A 19 0.14 29.39 4.60
N ALA A 20 -0.91 28.60 4.43
CA ALA A 20 -0.89 27.39 3.64
C ALA A 20 -0.36 27.84 2.26
N ALA A 21 0.90 27.54 1.97
CA ALA A 21 1.39 27.55 0.61
C ALA A 21 0.50 26.54 -0.13
N ALA A 22 -0.45 27.06 -0.89
CA ALA A 22 -1.14 26.28 -1.88
C ALA A 22 -0.04 25.77 -2.82
N ASN A 23 0.37 24.52 -2.65
CA ASN A 23 1.09 23.83 -3.67
C ASN A 23 0.24 23.93 -4.92
N THR A 24 0.65 24.77 -5.84
CA THR A 24 0.12 24.77 -7.20
C THR A 24 0.50 23.41 -7.79
N HIS A 25 -0.34 22.40 -7.56
CA HIS A 25 -0.32 21.21 -8.36
C HIS A 25 -0.50 21.68 -9.79
N SER A 26 0.60 21.60 -10.56
CA SER A 26 0.54 21.73 -12.00
C SER A 26 -0.48 20.71 -12.46
N SER A 27 -1.67 21.19 -12.85
CA SER A 27 -2.67 20.37 -13.50
C SER A 27 -2.11 19.95 -14.86
N TYR A 28 -1.33 18.87 -14.85
CA TYR A 28 -1.01 18.16 -16.07
C TYR A 28 -2.33 17.53 -16.54
N SER A 29 -3.01 18.23 -17.44
CA SER A 29 -4.04 17.61 -18.27
C SER A 29 -3.30 16.90 -19.40
N PRO A 30 -3.19 15.57 -19.39
CA PRO A 30 -2.74 14.88 -20.58
C PRO A 30 -3.80 15.12 -21.64
N SER A 31 -3.42 15.82 -22.71
CA SER A 31 -4.13 15.75 -23.99
C SER A 31 -3.87 14.36 -24.58
N GLY A 32 -4.44 13.35 -23.98
CA GLY A 32 -4.24 11.95 -24.30
C GLY A 32 -5.56 11.19 -24.30
N PRO A 33 -5.56 10.01 -24.83
CA PRO A 33 -6.73 9.26 -25.24
C PRO A 33 -7.67 8.96 -24.05
N THR A 34 -8.90 8.82 -24.40
CA THR A 34 -10.06 8.45 -23.59
C THR A 34 -9.71 7.55 -22.39
N CYS A 35 -10.00 8.04 -21.19
CA CYS A 35 -10.25 7.24 -20.01
C CYS A 35 -11.46 6.34 -20.30
N GLY A 36 -11.22 5.19 -20.75
CA GLY A 36 -12.26 4.25 -21.11
C GLY A 36 -11.59 2.93 -21.41
N SER A 37 -11.21 2.20 -20.36
CA SER A 37 -11.08 0.77 -20.55
C SER A 37 -12.46 0.26 -20.95
N GLY A 38 -12.56 -0.43 -22.09
CA GLY A 38 -13.79 -1.10 -22.52
C GLY A 38 -14.37 -1.92 -21.36
N ASN A 39 -15.69 -2.10 -21.33
CA ASN A 39 -16.39 -2.79 -20.24
C ASN A 39 -16.05 -4.29 -20.10
N ASN A 40 -15.18 -4.84 -20.92
CA ASN A 40 -14.93 -6.30 -21.02
C ASN A 40 -13.49 -6.73 -20.69
N GLY A 41 -12.63 -5.84 -20.19
CA GLY A 41 -11.24 -6.19 -19.90
C GLY A 41 -11.03 -6.76 -18.48
N THR A 42 -9.80 -7.18 -18.23
CA THR A 42 -9.34 -7.65 -16.93
C THR A 42 -8.72 -6.50 -16.12
N PHE A 43 -8.97 -6.49 -14.82
CA PHE A 43 -8.33 -5.60 -13.86
C PHE A 43 -7.18 -6.35 -13.19
N ILE A 44 -5.95 -6.05 -13.61
CA ILE A 44 -4.75 -6.78 -13.22
C ILE A 44 -4.01 -5.97 -12.15
N VAL A 45 -3.71 -6.59 -11.01
CA VAL A 45 -3.09 -5.92 -9.87
C VAL A 45 -1.80 -6.62 -9.47
N PHE A 46 -0.71 -5.84 -9.42
CA PHE A 46 0.56 -6.21 -8.81
C PHE A 46 0.80 -5.31 -7.60
N GLY A 47 1.34 -5.87 -6.52
CA GLY A 47 1.52 -5.05 -5.32
C GLY A 47 1.94 -5.83 -4.08
N ASP A 48 1.67 -5.20 -2.95
CA ASP A 48 1.98 -5.76 -1.63
C ASP A 48 0.72 -6.08 -0.81
N SER A 49 0.86 -6.06 0.53
CA SER A 49 -0.23 -6.39 1.45
C SER A 49 -1.42 -5.42 1.40
N TYR A 50 -1.27 -4.22 0.87
CA TYR A 50 -2.38 -3.30 0.65
C TYR A 50 -3.31 -3.75 -0.49
N SER A 51 -2.85 -4.67 -1.33
CA SER A 51 -3.56 -5.19 -2.49
C SER A 51 -3.75 -6.71 -2.48
N ASP A 52 -3.06 -7.45 -1.60
CA ASP A 52 -3.14 -8.92 -1.51
C ASP A 52 -4.51 -9.39 -0.99
N ILE A 53 -5.20 -10.20 -1.78
CA ILE A 53 -6.52 -10.76 -1.46
C ILE A 53 -6.45 -12.18 -0.86
N GLY A 54 -5.29 -12.58 -0.34
CA GLY A 54 -5.05 -13.84 0.34
C GLY A 54 -4.00 -14.73 -0.32
N SER A 55 -3.22 -14.21 -1.28
CA SER A 55 -2.14 -14.96 -1.94
C SER A 55 -1.09 -15.42 -0.94
N ARG A 56 -0.60 -14.49 -0.10
CA ARG A 56 0.36 -14.83 0.93
C ARG A 56 -0.19 -15.78 1.98
N TRP A 57 -1.45 -15.57 2.39
CA TRP A 57 -2.09 -16.41 3.40
C TRP A 57 -2.15 -17.87 2.96
N LYS A 58 -2.54 -18.16 1.72
CA LYS A 58 -2.60 -19.53 1.18
C LYS A 58 -1.25 -20.23 1.25
N ILE A 59 -0.16 -19.54 0.88
CA ILE A 59 1.19 -20.12 0.95
C ILE A 59 1.63 -20.33 2.40
N VAL A 60 1.40 -19.35 3.28
CA VAL A 60 1.83 -19.42 4.68
C VAL A 60 0.93 -20.36 5.48
N GLU A 61 -0.37 -20.46 5.19
CA GLU A 61 -1.29 -21.39 5.84
C GLU A 61 -0.82 -22.84 5.70
N HIS A 62 -0.25 -23.19 4.56
CA HIS A 62 0.40 -24.50 4.36
C HIS A 62 1.47 -24.79 5.42
N PHE A 63 2.08 -23.74 5.97
CA PHE A 63 3.16 -23.85 6.96
C PHE A 63 2.74 -23.39 8.37
N SER A 64 1.69 -22.60 8.49
CA SER A 64 1.20 -22.03 9.74
C SER A 64 -0.31 -21.76 9.65
N PRO A 65 -1.16 -22.73 10.00
CA PRO A 65 -2.62 -22.61 9.91
C PRO A 65 -3.18 -21.43 10.72
N ASP A 66 -2.43 -20.90 11.68
CA ASP A 66 -2.81 -19.77 12.53
C ASP A 66 -2.42 -18.40 11.93
N PHE A 67 -1.91 -18.35 10.69
CA PHE A 67 -1.56 -17.09 10.07
C PHE A 67 -2.82 -16.30 9.69
N ASN A 68 -2.91 -15.05 10.14
CA ASN A 68 -4.07 -14.18 9.97
C ASN A 68 -5.42 -14.82 10.34
N PRO A 69 -5.57 -15.38 11.58
CA PRO A 69 -6.88 -15.84 12.04
C PRO A 69 -7.87 -14.66 12.16
N PRO A 70 -9.16 -14.89 12.34
CA PRO A 70 -10.07 -13.78 12.63
C PRO A 70 -9.49 -12.83 13.70
N PRO A 71 -9.62 -11.50 13.53
CA PRO A 71 -10.55 -10.78 12.68
C PRO A 71 -10.05 -10.41 11.27
N TRP A 72 -8.98 -10.98 10.75
CA TRP A 72 -8.62 -10.81 9.34
C TRP A 72 -9.56 -11.60 8.44
N PHE A 73 -9.95 -11.02 7.33
CA PHE A 73 -10.95 -11.60 6.45
C PHE A 73 -10.30 -12.49 5.37
N GLU A 74 -10.43 -13.81 5.50
CA GLU A 74 -10.01 -14.79 4.49
C GLU A 74 -8.62 -14.53 3.89
N GLY A 75 -7.64 -14.33 4.76
CA GLY A 75 -6.24 -14.11 4.38
C GLY A 75 -5.89 -12.71 3.88
N ARG A 76 -6.86 -11.80 3.77
CA ARG A 76 -6.62 -10.40 3.46
C ARG A 76 -6.02 -9.68 4.67
N TYR A 77 -5.23 -8.66 4.41
CA TYR A 77 -4.71 -7.77 5.47
C TYR A 77 -5.75 -6.73 5.90
N SER A 78 -7.01 -7.12 5.96
CA SER A 78 -8.15 -6.27 6.26
C SER A 78 -9.24 -7.04 6.99
N SER A 79 -10.24 -6.33 7.52
CA SER A 79 -11.45 -6.91 8.10
C SER A 79 -12.54 -7.26 7.07
N GLY A 80 -12.24 -7.17 5.78
CA GLY A 80 -13.16 -7.45 4.69
C GLY A 80 -12.49 -7.26 3.33
N PHE A 81 -13.28 -7.07 2.29
CA PHE A 81 -12.79 -6.90 0.93
C PHE A 81 -11.84 -5.71 0.77
N MET A 82 -10.86 -5.88 -0.13
CA MET A 82 -9.83 -4.91 -0.43
C MET A 82 -10.31 -3.90 -1.50
N TRP A 83 -9.62 -2.79 -1.64
CA TRP A 83 -9.96 -1.73 -2.59
C TRP A 83 -10.07 -2.22 -4.04
N ASN A 84 -9.19 -3.13 -4.46
CA ASN A 84 -9.13 -3.67 -5.82
C ASN A 84 -10.33 -4.59 -6.14
N GLU A 85 -10.87 -5.29 -5.16
CA GLU A 85 -12.09 -6.08 -5.30
C GLU A 85 -13.31 -5.16 -5.50
N TRP A 86 -13.36 -4.03 -4.79
CA TRP A 86 -14.40 -3.01 -4.99
C TRP A 86 -14.31 -2.38 -6.39
N VAL A 87 -13.08 -2.05 -6.86
CA VAL A 87 -12.86 -1.49 -8.20
C VAL A 87 -13.31 -2.46 -9.26
N SER A 88 -12.86 -3.73 -9.22
CA SER A 88 -13.20 -4.72 -10.24
C SER A 88 -14.70 -4.96 -10.32
N THR A 89 -15.38 -5.09 -9.17
CA THR A 89 -16.83 -5.25 -9.11
C THR A 89 -17.57 -4.06 -9.70
N ARG A 90 -17.14 -2.84 -9.40
CA ARG A 90 -17.78 -1.61 -9.88
C ARG A 90 -17.54 -1.33 -11.36
N LEU A 91 -16.43 -1.82 -11.90
CA LEU A 91 -16.11 -1.73 -13.32
C LEU A 91 -16.65 -2.92 -14.13
N ASP A 92 -17.27 -3.91 -13.48
CA ASP A 92 -17.70 -5.18 -14.09
C ASP A 92 -16.54 -5.87 -14.85
N LYS A 93 -15.34 -5.88 -14.22
CA LYS A 93 -14.14 -6.49 -14.75
C LYS A 93 -13.71 -7.70 -13.91
N THR A 94 -13.15 -8.71 -14.56
CA THR A 94 -12.50 -9.81 -13.85
C THR A 94 -11.26 -9.27 -13.12
N LEU A 95 -11.16 -9.53 -11.81
CA LEU A 95 -9.96 -9.23 -11.04
C LEU A 95 -8.91 -10.34 -11.24
N ALA A 96 -7.73 -9.96 -11.72
CA ALA A 96 -6.55 -10.82 -11.74
C ALA A 96 -5.51 -10.24 -10.76
N ASN A 97 -5.46 -10.79 -9.56
CA ASN A 97 -4.62 -10.28 -8.49
C ASN A 97 -3.36 -11.12 -8.33
N PHE A 98 -2.21 -10.49 -8.50
CA PHE A 98 -0.87 -11.06 -8.32
C PHE A 98 -0.13 -10.43 -7.14
N ALA A 99 -0.78 -9.49 -6.41
CA ALA A 99 -0.20 -8.87 -5.24
C ALA A 99 0.12 -9.90 -4.15
N PHE A 100 1.20 -9.66 -3.43
CA PHE A 100 1.69 -10.58 -2.41
C PHE A 100 2.13 -9.83 -1.16
N GLY A 101 1.58 -10.19 -0.01
CA GLY A 101 1.93 -9.57 1.27
C GLY A 101 3.44 -9.52 1.51
N ASP A 102 3.94 -8.41 2.05
CA ASP A 102 5.36 -8.07 2.20
C ASP A 102 6.15 -7.92 0.88
N GLY A 103 5.49 -7.95 -0.28
CA GLY A 103 6.12 -7.69 -1.57
C GLY A 103 6.83 -6.34 -1.60
N SER A 104 7.92 -6.25 -2.34
CA SER A 104 8.72 -5.04 -2.57
C SER A 104 8.91 -4.78 -4.06
N SER A 105 9.49 -3.64 -4.42
CA SER A 105 9.78 -3.33 -5.83
C SER A 105 10.84 -4.25 -6.45
N GLY A 106 11.72 -4.82 -5.63
CA GLY A 106 12.79 -5.72 -6.07
C GLY A 106 13.51 -6.39 -4.91
N SER A 107 14.29 -7.41 -5.21
CA SER A 107 14.97 -8.26 -4.22
C SER A 107 15.96 -7.53 -3.30
N GLN A 108 16.45 -6.35 -3.72
CA GLN A 108 17.39 -5.55 -2.92
C GLN A 108 16.75 -4.85 -1.72
N HIS A 109 15.43 -4.67 -1.71
CA HIS A 109 14.69 -3.96 -0.66
C HIS A 109 13.65 -4.85 0.04
N THR A 110 13.85 -6.15 0.03
CA THR A 110 12.88 -7.08 0.62
C THR A 110 12.95 -7.12 2.13
N ILE A 111 11.80 -7.06 2.78
CA ILE A 111 11.63 -7.27 4.23
C ILE A 111 11.37 -8.74 4.56
N ALA A 112 10.99 -9.54 3.58
CA ALA A 112 10.69 -10.95 3.71
C ALA A 112 11.05 -11.71 2.41
N PRO A 113 11.34 -13.02 2.46
CA PRO A 113 11.60 -13.84 1.28
C PRO A 113 10.29 -14.20 0.57
N VAL A 114 9.68 -13.20 -0.07
CA VAL A 114 8.41 -13.31 -0.79
C VAL A 114 8.56 -12.73 -2.20
N PRO A 115 7.65 -13.06 -3.12
CA PRO A 115 7.64 -12.50 -4.47
C PRO A 115 7.61 -10.97 -4.46
N ASN A 116 8.60 -10.33 -5.06
CA ASN A 116 8.57 -8.91 -5.39
C ASN A 116 7.78 -8.69 -6.69
N ILE A 117 7.52 -7.42 -7.09
CA ILE A 117 6.69 -7.16 -8.28
C ILE A 117 7.29 -7.71 -9.58
N GLN A 118 8.59 -7.90 -9.66
CA GLN A 118 9.22 -8.50 -10.84
C GLN A 118 8.88 -9.99 -10.92
N ASP A 119 8.93 -10.70 -9.77
CA ASP A 119 8.51 -12.10 -9.68
C ASP A 119 7.02 -12.25 -9.98
N GLN A 120 6.17 -11.36 -9.45
CA GLN A 120 4.74 -11.35 -9.71
C GLN A 120 4.43 -11.24 -11.22
N VAL A 121 5.18 -10.40 -11.94
CA VAL A 121 5.03 -10.27 -13.41
C VAL A 121 5.60 -11.47 -14.16
N GLU A 122 6.62 -12.16 -13.63
CA GLU A 122 7.06 -13.44 -14.20
C GLU A 122 5.94 -14.49 -14.10
N PHE A 123 5.27 -14.59 -12.95
CA PHE A 123 4.12 -15.49 -12.77
C PHE A 123 2.98 -15.16 -13.71
N PHE A 124 2.62 -13.87 -13.81
CA PHE A 124 1.67 -13.43 -14.83
C PHE A 124 2.10 -13.87 -16.23
N GLY A 125 3.39 -13.71 -16.57
CA GLY A 125 3.96 -14.08 -17.86
C GLY A 125 3.74 -15.54 -18.24
N GLN A 126 3.72 -16.44 -17.27
CA GLN A 126 3.44 -17.88 -17.47
C GLN A 126 1.96 -18.11 -17.84
N GLN A 127 1.07 -17.27 -17.33
CA GLN A 127 -0.39 -17.40 -17.50
C GLN A 127 -0.98 -16.50 -18.60
N ARG A 128 -0.21 -15.58 -19.18
CA ARG A 128 -0.70 -14.55 -20.12
C ARG A 128 -1.38 -15.10 -21.38
N ASN A 129 -1.16 -16.36 -21.73
CA ASN A 129 -1.77 -17.01 -22.91
C ASN A 129 -3.19 -17.53 -22.61
N GLU A 130 -3.69 -17.41 -21.41
CA GLU A 130 -5.06 -17.77 -21.08
C GLU A 130 -6.06 -16.83 -21.74
N LYS A 131 -7.25 -17.35 -22.06
CA LYS A 131 -8.28 -16.60 -22.81
C LYS A 131 -8.61 -15.24 -22.20
N ARG A 132 -8.53 -15.11 -20.88
CA ARG A 132 -8.87 -13.87 -20.16
C ARG A 132 -7.93 -12.70 -20.43
N PHE A 133 -6.71 -12.94 -20.93
CA PHE A 133 -5.70 -11.93 -21.22
C PHE A 133 -5.49 -11.70 -22.72
N GLN A 134 -6.47 -12.02 -23.55
CA GLN A 134 -6.34 -11.93 -25.03
C GLN A 134 -6.70 -10.55 -25.60
N THR A 135 -7.19 -9.64 -24.77
CA THR A 135 -7.50 -8.25 -25.14
C THR A 135 -6.71 -7.25 -24.30
N PRO A 136 -5.35 -7.31 -24.33
CA PRO A 136 -4.51 -6.53 -23.42
C PRO A 136 -4.66 -5.00 -23.59
N GLU A 137 -5.19 -4.54 -24.71
CA GLU A 137 -5.52 -3.13 -24.94
C GLU A 137 -6.73 -2.64 -24.14
N ASP A 138 -7.64 -3.55 -23.73
CA ASP A 138 -8.83 -3.26 -22.93
C ASP A 138 -8.58 -3.50 -21.42
N ASP A 139 -7.49 -4.20 -21.10
CA ASP A 139 -7.12 -4.53 -19.74
C ASP A 139 -6.53 -3.32 -19.01
N THR A 140 -6.72 -3.29 -17.71
CA THR A 140 -6.17 -2.24 -16.84
C THR A 140 -5.15 -2.87 -15.90
N VAL A 141 -3.91 -2.40 -15.94
CA VAL A 141 -2.83 -2.84 -15.06
C VAL A 141 -2.60 -1.83 -13.95
N VAL A 142 -2.67 -2.26 -12.71
CA VAL A 142 -2.34 -1.41 -11.55
C VAL A 142 -1.13 -1.98 -10.82
N ILE A 143 -0.20 -1.09 -10.46
CA ILE A 143 0.98 -1.41 -9.66
C ILE A 143 0.93 -0.55 -8.40
N GLU A 144 0.72 -1.20 -7.26
CA GLU A 144 0.67 -0.58 -5.93
C GLU A 144 1.83 -1.15 -5.11
N ILE A 145 2.94 -0.39 -4.97
CA ILE A 145 4.17 -0.86 -4.34
C ILE A 145 5.04 0.32 -3.87
N GLY A 146 5.94 0.05 -2.93
CA GLY A 146 6.92 1.01 -2.42
C GLY A 146 6.86 1.18 -0.91
N THR A 147 5.75 0.81 -0.28
CA THR A 147 5.57 0.88 1.17
C THR A 147 6.59 0.00 1.90
N ASN A 148 6.76 -1.25 1.48
CA ASN A 148 7.72 -2.16 2.09
C ASN A 148 9.17 -1.77 1.78
N ASP A 149 9.44 -1.14 0.64
CA ASP A 149 10.75 -0.56 0.34
C ASP A 149 11.10 0.55 1.33
N ILE A 150 10.14 1.44 1.66
CA ILE A 150 10.34 2.48 2.69
C ILE A 150 10.58 1.84 4.06
N VAL A 151 9.79 0.85 4.46
CA VAL A 151 9.98 0.13 5.74
C VAL A 151 11.36 -0.53 5.79
N TYR A 152 11.80 -1.14 4.70
CA TYR A 152 13.17 -1.66 4.58
C TYR A 152 14.20 -0.57 4.80
N GLY A 153 14.06 0.57 4.12
CA GLY A 153 14.98 1.70 4.24
C GLY A 153 15.03 2.29 5.64
N LEU A 154 13.89 2.41 6.33
CA LEU A 154 13.81 2.84 7.73
C LEU A 154 14.55 1.87 8.66
N ASN A 155 14.30 0.57 8.53
CA ASN A 155 14.92 -0.47 9.36
C ASN A 155 16.43 -0.56 9.16
N ASN A 156 16.91 -0.24 7.97
CA ASN A 156 18.34 -0.27 7.62
C ASN A 156 19.02 1.10 7.70
N HIS A 157 18.33 2.12 8.25
CA HIS A 157 18.86 3.48 8.37
C HIS A 157 19.39 4.06 7.04
N SER A 158 18.69 3.75 5.93
CA SER A 158 19.10 4.15 4.58
C SER A 158 18.87 5.64 4.31
N PHE A 159 17.96 6.29 5.01
CA PHE A 159 17.55 7.68 4.79
C PHE A 159 18.30 8.65 5.70
N LYS A 160 19.58 8.91 5.40
CA LYS A 160 20.43 9.83 6.19
C LYS A 160 20.36 11.27 5.70
N SER A 161 19.96 11.47 4.45
CA SER A 161 19.79 12.76 3.80
C SER A 161 18.68 12.66 2.74
N GLN A 162 18.18 13.81 2.30
CA GLN A 162 17.23 13.86 1.19
C GLN A 162 17.81 13.23 -0.09
N LYS A 163 19.11 13.41 -0.33
CA LYS A 163 19.80 12.79 -1.47
C LYS A 163 19.70 11.27 -1.42
N ASP A 164 19.98 10.67 -0.27
CA ASP A 164 19.87 9.21 -0.10
C ASP A 164 18.44 8.73 -0.35
N THR A 165 17.45 9.49 0.12
CA THR A 165 16.03 9.19 -0.10
C THR A 165 15.66 9.23 -1.57
N ILE A 166 16.07 10.27 -2.29
CA ILE A 166 15.81 10.42 -3.73
C ILE A 166 16.51 9.32 -4.53
N GLU A 167 17.76 8.98 -4.22
CA GLU A 167 18.48 7.89 -4.88
C GLU A 167 17.76 6.55 -4.66
N PHE A 168 17.32 6.29 -3.43
CA PHE A 168 16.56 5.09 -3.10
C PHE A 168 15.21 5.05 -3.83
N ALA A 169 14.45 6.15 -3.84
CA ALA A 169 13.16 6.25 -4.53
C ALA A 169 13.31 6.05 -6.05
N ASN A 170 14.40 6.53 -6.66
CA ASN A 170 14.70 6.28 -8.06
C ASN A 170 14.91 4.79 -8.36
N VAL A 171 15.58 4.04 -7.46
CA VAL A 171 15.74 2.59 -7.62
C VAL A 171 14.38 1.89 -7.61
N VAL A 172 13.48 2.28 -6.70
CA VAL A 172 12.12 1.72 -6.62
C VAL A 172 11.33 2.05 -7.88
N ALA A 173 11.33 3.32 -8.31
CA ALA A 173 10.65 3.74 -9.55
C ALA A 173 11.21 3.03 -10.80
N ASP A 174 12.52 2.78 -10.85
CA ASP A 174 13.15 2.03 -11.94
C ASP A 174 12.71 0.56 -11.97
N ASN A 175 12.51 -0.07 -10.82
CA ASN A 175 11.99 -1.42 -10.73
C ASN A 175 10.55 -1.48 -11.24
N ILE A 176 9.69 -0.53 -10.86
CA ILE A 176 8.32 -0.41 -11.38
C ILE A 176 8.36 -0.20 -12.91
N ARG A 177 9.24 0.69 -13.39
CA ARG A 177 9.39 0.97 -14.82
C ARG A 177 9.80 -0.26 -15.64
N LYS A 178 10.63 -1.16 -15.08
CA LYS A 178 10.97 -2.46 -15.71
C LYS A 178 9.73 -3.34 -15.86
N VAL A 179 8.90 -3.41 -14.82
CA VAL A 179 7.64 -4.14 -14.84
C VAL A 179 6.69 -3.58 -15.90
N VAL A 180 6.49 -2.26 -15.93
CA VAL A 180 5.66 -1.59 -16.96
C VAL A 180 6.17 -1.92 -18.36
N LYS A 181 7.47 -1.80 -18.62
CA LYS A 181 8.07 -2.15 -19.92
C LYS A 181 7.83 -3.60 -20.32
N LYS A 182 7.91 -4.52 -19.36
CA LYS A 182 7.64 -5.94 -19.61
C LYS A 182 6.18 -6.17 -19.99
N MET A 183 5.24 -5.54 -19.27
CA MET A 183 3.82 -5.61 -19.57
C MET A 183 3.48 -4.97 -20.92
N ILE A 184 4.12 -3.86 -21.29
CA ILE A 184 4.02 -3.28 -22.67
C ILE A 184 4.48 -4.30 -23.71
N GLY A 185 5.57 -5.02 -23.44
CA GLY A 185 6.05 -6.11 -24.30
C GLY A 185 5.05 -7.27 -24.45
N TYR A 186 4.09 -7.42 -23.54
CA TYR A 186 2.97 -8.35 -23.63
C TYR A 186 1.74 -7.75 -24.33
N GLY A 187 1.77 -6.46 -24.69
CA GLY A 187 0.69 -5.79 -25.44
C GLY A 187 -0.21 -4.89 -24.58
N PHE A 188 0.02 -4.80 -23.26
CA PHE A 188 -0.78 -3.94 -22.37
C PHE A 188 -0.50 -2.46 -22.62
N LYS A 189 -1.54 -1.63 -22.51
CA LYS A 189 -1.47 -0.20 -22.81
C LYS A 189 -1.97 0.72 -21.69
N ASN A 190 -2.77 0.21 -20.75
CA ASN A 190 -3.39 1.02 -19.71
C ASN A 190 -2.75 0.71 -18.34
N PHE A 191 -2.04 1.68 -17.77
CA PHE A 191 -1.30 1.52 -16.53
C PHE A 191 -1.67 2.60 -15.52
N HIS A 192 -1.85 2.18 -14.27
CA HIS A 192 -1.98 3.06 -13.13
C HIS A 192 -0.94 2.67 -12.08
N ILE A 193 -0.10 3.63 -11.72
CA ILE A 193 0.92 3.45 -10.68
C ILE A 193 0.43 4.15 -9.43
N SER A 194 0.24 3.43 -8.34
CA SER A 194 -0.08 4.04 -7.06
C SER A 194 1.14 4.74 -6.49
N ASN A 195 1.00 6.00 -6.09
CA ASN A 195 2.00 6.62 -5.23
C ASN A 195 1.85 6.10 -3.79
N VAL A 196 2.80 6.42 -2.93
CA VAL A 196 2.82 5.92 -1.55
C VAL A 196 1.81 6.70 -0.70
N PRO A 197 0.87 6.02 -0.02
CA PRO A 197 -0.07 6.67 0.90
C PRO A 197 0.65 7.25 2.13
N PRO A 198 -0.02 8.08 2.96
CA PRO A 198 0.59 8.72 4.13
C PRO A 198 0.81 7.71 5.29
N ILE A 199 1.68 6.74 5.08
CA ILE A 199 1.96 5.63 6.01
C ILE A 199 2.51 6.08 7.37
N TYR A 200 2.96 7.31 7.50
CA TYR A 200 3.41 7.88 8.77
C TYR A 200 2.28 8.06 9.80
N PHE A 201 1.02 7.92 9.39
CA PHE A 201 -0.12 7.83 10.31
C PHE A 201 -0.34 6.44 10.90
N THR A 202 0.37 5.42 10.41
CA THR A 202 0.18 4.05 10.89
C THR A 202 0.74 3.86 12.30
N PRO A 203 0.10 3.05 13.14
CA PRO A 203 0.62 2.73 14.48
C PRO A 203 2.06 2.19 14.44
N ARG A 204 2.44 1.47 13.38
CA ARG A 204 3.80 0.93 13.22
C ARG A 204 4.86 2.02 13.15
N ILE A 205 4.63 3.05 12.34
CA ILE A 205 5.60 4.14 12.19
C ILE A 205 5.70 4.96 13.48
N ALA A 206 4.57 5.13 14.19
CA ALA A 206 4.57 5.75 15.52
C ALA A 206 5.40 4.94 16.52
N GLN A 207 5.25 3.61 16.56
CA GLN A 207 6.06 2.72 17.40
C GLN A 207 7.56 2.78 17.09
N LEU A 208 7.93 3.04 15.84
CA LEU A 208 9.34 3.20 15.43
C LEU A 208 9.90 4.59 15.73
N ASN A 209 9.11 5.51 16.29
CA ASN A 209 9.47 6.93 16.48
C ASN A 209 10.01 7.60 15.20
N SER A 210 9.49 7.23 14.06
CA SER A 210 9.99 7.65 12.73
C SER A 210 9.00 8.50 11.95
N VAL A 211 7.98 9.08 12.60
CA VAL A 211 6.87 9.80 11.94
C VAL A 211 7.38 10.93 11.04
N GLU A 212 8.19 11.86 11.57
CA GLU A 212 8.67 13.00 10.80
C GLU A 212 9.63 12.59 9.66
N LEU A 213 10.51 11.62 9.92
CA LEU A 213 11.37 11.06 8.88
C LEU A 213 10.53 10.41 7.77
N THR A 214 9.56 9.58 8.15
CA THR A 214 8.71 8.88 7.17
C THR A 214 7.87 9.84 6.35
N LYS A 215 7.38 10.92 6.96
CA LYS A 215 6.65 11.98 6.25
C LYS A 215 7.50 12.63 5.17
N SER A 216 8.76 12.97 5.47
CA SER A 216 9.71 13.49 4.49
C SER A 216 10.03 12.47 3.40
N VAL A 217 10.28 11.21 3.78
CA VAL A 217 10.58 10.13 2.84
C VAL A 217 9.41 9.90 1.87
N VAL A 218 8.17 9.83 2.36
CA VAL A 218 6.98 9.68 1.50
C VAL A 218 6.83 10.84 0.52
N ALA A 219 7.10 12.07 0.96
CA ALA A 219 7.04 13.23 0.07
C ALA A 219 8.08 13.14 -1.07
N ASP A 220 9.33 12.77 -0.75
CA ASP A 220 10.38 12.59 -1.74
C ASP A 220 10.07 11.43 -2.71
N PHE A 221 9.56 10.30 -2.21
CA PHE A 221 9.13 9.17 -3.05
C PHE A 221 8.05 9.56 -4.03
N ASN A 222 6.99 10.22 -3.54
CA ASN A 222 5.88 10.62 -4.39
C ASN A 222 6.30 11.63 -5.46
N HIS A 223 7.21 12.54 -5.11
CA HIS A 223 7.80 13.47 -6.06
C HIS A 223 8.60 12.73 -7.16
N VAL A 224 9.41 11.74 -6.79
CA VAL A 224 10.17 10.92 -7.76
C VAL A 224 9.21 10.14 -8.66
N TYR A 225 8.16 9.54 -8.10
CA TYR A 225 7.18 8.80 -8.90
C TYR A 225 6.51 9.70 -9.94
N GLU A 226 6.05 10.88 -9.53
CA GLU A 226 5.46 11.86 -10.44
C GLU A 226 6.41 12.21 -11.59
N GLN A 227 7.67 12.55 -11.29
CA GLN A 227 8.66 12.90 -12.31
C GLN A 227 8.95 11.74 -13.27
N VAL A 228 9.26 10.56 -12.73
CA VAL A 228 9.66 9.38 -13.51
C VAL A 228 8.54 8.93 -14.45
N PHE A 229 7.29 8.88 -13.96
CA PHE A 229 6.18 8.39 -14.78
C PHE A 229 5.59 9.46 -15.71
N ALA A 230 5.72 10.77 -15.38
CA ALA A 230 5.43 11.83 -16.34
C ALA A 230 6.43 11.81 -17.53
N GLU A 231 7.72 11.64 -17.26
CA GLU A 231 8.72 11.46 -18.30
C GLU A 231 8.48 10.18 -19.11
N PHE A 232 8.13 9.08 -18.44
CA PHE A 232 7.82 7.83 -19.11
C PHE A 232 6.63 7.98 -20.08
N ALA A 233 5.53 8.61 -19.65
CA ALA A 233 4.36 8.89 -20.47
C ALA A 233 4.71 9.73 -21.70
N LYS A 234 5.53 10.78 -21.53
CA LYS A 234 6.01 11.62 -22.62
C LYS A 234 6.80 10.83 -23.68
N ASN A 235 7.58 9.84 -23.26
CA ASN A 235 8.42 9.03 -24.14
C ASN A 235 7.67 7.82 -24.75
N HIS A 236 6.44 7.53 -24.31
CA HIS A 236 5.60 6.42 -24.79
C HIS A 236 4.17 6.92 -25.04
N PRO A 237 3.95 7.78 -26.06
CA PRO A 237 2.65 8.45 -26.28
C PRO A 237 1.50 7.52 -26.68
N ASP A 238 1.80 6.27 -27.05
CA ASP A 238 0.86 5.18 -27.33
C ASP A 238 0.44 4.39 -26.10
N ILE A 239 1.04 4.69 -24.94
CA ILE A 239 0.76 4.05 -23.66
C ILE A 239 0.02 5.03 -22.74
N ASN A 240 -1.13 4.60 -22.24
CA ASN A 240 -1.88 5.32 -21.23
C ASN A 240 -1.30 4.95 -19.84
N ILE A 241 -0.54 5.85 -19.26
CA ILE A 241 0.03 5.67 -17.93
C ILE A 241 -0.27 6.88 -17.06
N SER A 242 -0.76 6.65 -15.84
CA SER A 242 -1.04 7.69 -14.85
C SER A 242 -0.55 7.27 -13.46
N VAL A 243 -0.27 8.25 -12.63
CA VAL A 243 -0.03 8.04 -11.20
C VAL A 243 -1.35 8.24 -10.45
N PHE A 244 -1.83 7.21 -9.76
CA PHE A 244 -2.90 7.38 -8.79
C PHE A 244 -2.34 8.05 -7.54
N ASP A 245 -2.84 9.23 -7.25
CA ASP A 245 -2.48 9.98 -6.06
C ASP A 245 -3.21 9.43 -4.83
N THR A 246 -2.81 8.23 -4.40
CA THR A 246 -3.34 7.57 -3.20
C THR A 246 -2.99 8.35 -1.93
N TYR A 247 -1.92 9.14 -1.94
CA TYR A 247 -1.59 10.04 -0.84
C TYR A 247 -2.70 11.06 -0.62
N SER A 248 -3.10 11.77 -1.68
CA SER A 248 -4.17 12.79 -1.61
C SER A 248 -5.56 12.18 -1.37
N LEU A 249 -5.77 10.90 -1.72
CA LEU A 249 -6.99 10.18 -1.35
C LEU A 249 -7.03 9.84 0.14
N VAL A 250 -5.96 9.27 0.68
CA VAL A 250 -5.94 8.72 2.04
C VAL A 250 -5.75 9.80 3.09
N TYR A 251 -4.99 10.86 2.80
CA TYR A 251 -4.71 11.94 3.74
C TYR A 251 -6.00 12.57 4.33
N PRO A 252 -6.98 13.05 3.52
CA PRO A 252 -8.21 13.60 4.06
C PRO A 252 -9.10 12.56 4.74
N ILE A 253 -9.09 11.30 4.32
CA ILE A 253 -9.82 10.23 5.00
C ILE A 253 -9.38 10.17 6.46
N ILE A 254 -8.06 10.15 6.70
CA ILE A 254 -7.49 10.02 8.03
C ILE A 254 -7.63 11.31 8.85
N THR A 255 -7.47 12.48 8.22
CA THR A 255 -7.39 13.75 8.95
C THR A 255 -8.73 14.47 9.12
N GLN A 256 -9.74 14.15 8.30
CA GLN A 256 -10.99 14.93 8.24
C GLN A 256 -12.27 14.09 8.26
N LEU A 257 -12.25 12.84 7.79
CA LEU A 257 -13.45 12.06 7.51
C LEU A 257 -13.73 10.92 8.50
N LEU A 258 -12.95 10.78 9.57
CA LEU A 258 -13.20 9.74 10.57
C LEU A 258 -14.57 9.84 11.25
N PRO A 259 -15.09 11.05 11.57
CA PRO A 259 -16.45 11.19 12.09
C PRO A 259 -17.52 10.75 11.08
N ASP A 260 -17.37 11.10 9.81
CA ASP A 260 -18.27 10.68 8.73
C ASP A 260 -18.28 9.16 8.55
N LEU A 261 -17.13 8.52 8.70
CA LEU A 261 -16.96 7.05 8.70
C LEU A 261 -17.42 6.38 10.00
N GLN A 262 -17.87 7.15 11.01
CA GLN A 262 -18.24 6.66 12.33
C GLN A 262 -17.12 5.88 13.03
N ILE A 263 -15.86 6.24 12.77
CA ILE A 263 -14.69 5.66 13.43
C ILE A 263 -14.48 6.36 14.78
N LYS A 264 -14.37 5.57 15.86
CA LYS A 264 -14.30 6.05 17.25
C LYS A 264 -12.93 5.95 17.88
N ASN A 265 -12.08 5.05 17.40
CA ASN A 265 -10.80 4.71 18.05
C ASN A 265 -9.60 5.50 17.49
N GLY A 266 -9.85 6.52 16.62
CA GLY A 266 -8.80 7.37 16.08
C GLY A 266 -7.78 6.61 15.20
N ILE A 267 -6.57 7.16 15.11
CA ILE A 267 -5.49 6.64 14.25
C ILE A 267 -4.33 6.02 15.04
N GLU A 268 -4.32 6.18 16.36
CA GLU A 268 -3.19 5.80 17.22
C GLU A 268 -3.20 4.31 17.59
N THR A 269 -4.33 3.64 17.35
CA THR A 269 -4.53 2.24 17.68
C THR A 269 -5.13 1.45 16.51
N SER A 270 -5.09 0.13 16.61
CA SER A 270 -5.62 -0.79 15.63
C SER A 270 -6.54 -1.83 16.26
N CYS A 271 -7.39 -2.47 15.44
CA CYS A 271 -8.25 -3.56 15.87
C CYS A 271 -7.43 -4.74 16.42
N VAL A 272 -6.34 -5.09 15.74
CA VAL A 272 -5.37 -6.07 16.21
C VAL A 272 -4.14 -5.34 16.73
N ILE A 273 -3.94 -5.39 18.03
CA ILE A 273 -2.73 -4.84 18.67
C ILE A 273 -1.63 -5.89 18.59
N LYS A 274 -0.48 -5.50 18.04
CA LYS A 274 0.70 -6.36 17.88
C LYS A 274 1.87 -5.80 18.68
N ASP A 275 2.77 -6.71 19.15
CA ASP A 275 4.07 -6.31 19.68
C ASP A 275 5.03 -5.85 18.54
N LEU A 276 6.24 -5.42 18.90
CA LEU A 276 7.25 -4.98 17.94
C LEU A 276 7.73 -6.12 17.03
N GLN A 277 7.55 -7.37 17.41
CA GLN A 277 7.86 -8.57 16.66
C GLN A 277 6.73 -8.98 15.69
N GLY A 278 5.57 -8.30 15.79
CA GLY A 278 4.40 -8.57 14.97
C GLY A 278 3.45 -9.63 15.53
N ASN A 279 3.68 -10.12 16.76
CA ASN A 279 2.77 -11.08 17.40
C ASN A 279 1.51 -10.38 17.90
N PRO A 280 0.31 -10.92 17.68
CA PRO A 280 -0.91 -10.32 18.18
C PRO A 280 -0.99 -10.44 19.72
N LEU A 281 -1.30 -9.32 20.36
CA LEU A 281 -1.50 -9.21 21.81
C LEU A 281 -2.99 -9.19 22.17
N SER A 282 -3.80 -8.55 21.34
CA SER A 282 -5.25 -8.47 21.55
C SER A 282 -5.99 -8.19 20.23
N TYR A 283 -7.29 -8.49 20.25
CA TYR A 283 -8.20 -8.33 19.10
C TYR A 283 -9.41 -7.50 19.53
N CYS A 284 -9.89 -6.62 18.64
CA CYS A 284 -11.14 -5.93 18.83
C CYS A 284 -12.34 -6.84 18.49
N THR A 285 -13.52 -6.46 18.93
CA THR A 285 -14.79 -7.13 18.58
C THR A 285 -15.52 -6.46 17.43
N ASP A 286 -15.17 -5.22 17.11
CA ASP A 286 -15.82 -4.44 16.04
C ASP A 286 -14.75 -3.65 15.25
N PRO A 287 -14.21 -4.24 14.16
CA PRO A 287 -13.21 -3.60 13.31
C PRO A 287 -13.69 -2.27 12.68
N ASP A 288 -15.00 -2.11 12.49
CA ASP A 288 -15.58 -0.93 11.86
C ASP A 288 -15.47 0.37 12.70
N GLN A 289 -15.03 0.25 13.95
CA GLN A 289 -14.71 1.39 14.81
C GLN A 289 -13.26 1.86 14.67
N PHE A 290 -12.43 1.23 13.82
CA PHE A 290 -11.01 1.50 13.67
C PHE A 290 -10.66 1.93 12.24
N VAL A 291 -9.62 2.77 12.11
CA VAL A 291 -8.96 3.03 10.82
C VAL A 291 -8.14 1.81 10.43
N TRP A 292 -7.38 1.28 11.40
CA TRP A 292 -6.39 0.25 11.17
C TRP A 292 -6.87 -1.12 11.62
N GLN A 293 -6.74 -2.10 10.72
CA GLN A 293 -6.98 -3.51 11.04
C GLN A 293 -5.89 -4.03 11.97
N ASP A 294 -4.65 -3.76 11.64
CA ASP A 294 -3.49 -4.03 12.47
C ASP A 294 -2.56 -2.80 12.50
N PHE A 295 -1.35 -2.96 12.99
CA PHE A 295 -0.42 -1.85 13.14
C PHE A 295 -0.02 -1.15 11.81
N PHE A 296 -0.43 -1.66 10.64
CA PHE A 296 -0.06 -1.11 9.33
C PHE A 296 -1.24 -0.97 8.36
N HIS A 297 -2.21 -1.87 8.37
CA HIS A 297 -3.20 -2.07 7.31
C HIS A 297 -4.55 -1.45 7.66
N PRO A 298 -5.26 -0.84 6.69
CA PRO A 298 -6.57 -0.26 6.92
C PRO A 298 -7.68 -1.32 7.04
N THR A 299 -8.78 -0.94 7.69
CA THR A 299 -9.99 -1.75 7.79
C THR A 299 -10.83 -1.69 6.50
N ARG A 300 -11.82 -2.58 6.38
CA ARG A 300 -12.70 -2.70 5.21
C ARG A 300 -13.41 -1.41 4.82
N LYS A 301 -13.79 -0.55 5.78
CA LYS A 301 -14.45 0.74 5.47
C LYS A 301 -13.53 1.65 4.66
N ILE A 302 -12.27 1.71 5.04
CA ILE A 302 -11.26 2.52 4.35
C ILE A 302 -11.00 1.94 2.95
N HIS A 303 -10.83 0.62 2.83
CA HIS A 303 -10.67 -0.04 1.53
C HIS A 303 -11.86 0.19 0.61
N LYS A 304 -13.10 0.10 1.13
CA LYS A 304 -14.30 0.36 0.35
C LYS A 304 -14.31 1.79 -0.19
N LEU A 305 -14.07 2.78 0.65
CA LEU A 305 -14.03 4.18 0.23
C LEU A 305 -12.96 4.42 -0.84
N ILE A 306 -11.75 3.93 -0.62
CA ILE A 306 -10.64 4.02 -1.60
C ILE A 306 -11.05 3.37 -2.93
N GLY A 307 -11.62 2.15 -2.90
CA GLY A 307 -12.05 1.45 -4.09
C GLY A 307 -13.12 2.20 -4.89
N LEU A 308 -14.10 2.80 -4.21
CA LEU A 308 -15.15 3.61 -4.86
C LEU A 308 -14.59 4.88 -5.49
N LEU A 309 -13.63 5.54 -4.85
CA LEU A 309 -12.96 6.73 -5.37
C LEU A 309 -12.10 6.39 -6.58
N ILE A 310 -11.28 5.35 -6.50
CA ILE A 310 -10.44 4.88 -7.63
C ILE A 310 -11.32 4.46 -8.81
N THR A 311 -12.46 3.81 -8.57
CA THR A 311 -13.41 3.48 -9.65
C THR A 311 -13.83 4.74 -10.42
N LYS A 312 -14.21 5.81 -9.72
CA LYS A 312 -14.58 7.08 -10.37
C LYS A 312 -13.41 7.70 -11.14
N MET A 313 -12.18 7.61 -10.61
CA MET A 313 -10.98 8.10 -11.28
C MET A 313 -10.67 7.32 -12.56
N ILE A 314 -10.88 6.01 -12.58
CA ILE A 314 -10.74 5.18 -13.79
C ILE A 314 -11.82 5.50 -14.81
N GLN A 315 -13.06 5.71 -14.38
CA GLN A 315 -14.17 6.04 -15.27
C GLN A 315 -14.09 7.47 -15.83
N ASN A 316 -13.45 8.37 -15.11
CA ASN A 316 -13.29 9.77 -15.50
C ASN A 316 -11.93 10.33 -15.06
N CYS A 317 -10.96 10.39 -15.96
CA CYS A 317 -9.59 10.86 -15.68
C CYS A 317 -9.50 12.32 -15.22
N SER A 318 -10.52 13.13 -15.48
CA SER A 318 -10.58 14.50 -14.95
C SER A 318 -11.23 14.58 -13.57
N TYR A 319 -11.71 13.46 -13.03
CA TYR A 319 -12.30 13.42 -11.71
C TYR A 319 -11.21 13.53 -10.62
N VAL A 320 -11.28 14.59 -9.86
CA VAL A 320 -10.47 14.79 -8.65
C VAL A 320 -11.43 14.78 -7.45
N PRO A 321 -11.31 13.80 -6.54
CA PRO A 321 -12.19 13.71 -5.39
C PRO A 321 -12.13 14.94 -4.50
N THR A 322 -13.27 15.53 -4.19
CA THR A 322 -13.39 16.57 -3.16
C THR A 322 -13.80 15.96 -1.81
N ILE A 323 -13.58 16.69 -0.74
CA ILE A 323 -14.06 16.27 0.60
C ILE A 323 -15.57 16.05 0.60
N GLU A 324 -16.33 16.88 -0.10
CA GLU A 324 -17.78 16.74 -0.18
C GLU A 324 -18.20 15.49 -0.96
N ASP A 325 -17.52 15.19 -2.09
CA ASP A 325 -17.74 13.93 -2.80
C ASP A 325 -17.47 12.73 -1.91
N MET A 326 -16.37 12.77 -1.14
CA MET A 326 -16.02 11.70 -0.21
C MET A 326 -17.08 11.51 0.87
N ARG A 327 -17.60 12.60 1.46
CA ARG A 327 -18.70 12.55 2.43
C ARG A 327 -19.97 11.95 1.84
N GLN A 328 -20.31 12.35 0.61
CA GLN A 328 -21.49 11.80 -0.06
C GLN A 328 -21.32 10.29 -0.33
N ILE A 329 -20.15 9.86 -0.81
CA ILE A 329 -19.84 8.44 -1.03
C ILE A 329 -19.90 7.66 0.29
N ILE A 330 -19.33 8.21 1.36
CA ILE A 330 -19.35 7.58 2.69
C ILE A 330 -20.79 7.34 3.12
N LYS A 331 -21.62 8.38 3.04
CA LYS A 331 -23.03 8.30 3.44
C LYS A 331 -23.81 7.28 2.61
N ASP A 332 -23.67 7.33 1.29
CA ASP A 332 -24.51 6.54 0.39
C ASP A 332 -24.07 5.07 0.30
N HIS A 333 -22.77 4.81 0.40
CA HIS A 333 -22.20 3.53 0.04
C HIS A 333 -21.34 2.85 1.12
N VAL A 334 -20.79 3.59 2.09
CA VAL A 334 -19.89 2.98 3.10
C VAL A 334 -20.63 2.70 4.40
N ILE A 335 -21.50 3.62 4.85
CA ILE A 335 -22.21 3.46 6.12
C ILE A 335 -23.53 2.73 5.95
N ASN A 336 -24.33 3.08 4.94
CA ASN A 336 -25.68 2.52 4.74
C ASN A 336 -25.66 1.19 3.98
N ASP A 337 -24.60 0.91 3.24
CA ASP A 337 -24.44 -0.29 2.44
C ASP A 337 -23.04 -0.88 2.69
N ILE A 338 -22.87 -1.46 3.90
CA ILE A 338 -21.66 -2.24 4.22
C ILE A 338 -21.70 -3.62 3.53
N ALA A 339 -22.81 -3.92 2.84
CA ALA A 339 -22.96 -5.18 2.12
C ALA A 339 -21.75 -5.44 1.21
N GLU A 340 -21.29 -6.66 1.25
CA GLU A 340 -20.17 -7.14 0.47
C GLU A 340 -20.45 -7.04 -1.03
N PRO A 341 -19.43 -6.84 -1.89
CA PRO A 341 -19.62 -6.88 -3.32
C PRO A 341 -20.24 -8.22 -3.71
N VAL A 342 -21.32 -8.19 -4.48
CA VAL A 342 -21.97 -9.39 -4.99
C VAL A 342 -21.03 -10.03 -6.01
N ALA A 343 -20.50 -11.20 -5.68
CA ALA A 343 -19.73 -12.07 -6.56
C ALA A 343 -18.67 -11.34 -7.40
N VAL A 344 -17.51 -11.12 -6.83
CA VAL A 344 -16.30 -10.78 -7.61
C VAL A 344 -15.98 -12.04 -8.43
N ASN A 345 -15.95 -11.93 -9.76
CA ASN A 345 -15.31 -12.95 -10.59
C ASN A 345 -13.80 -12.87 -10.32
N GLU A 346 -13.37 -13.44 -9.20
CA GLU A 346 -11.98 -13.45 -8.81
C GLU A 346 -11.25 -14.51 -9.63
N TYR A 347 -10.20 -14.07 -10.30
CA TYR A 347 -9.08 -14.92 -10.59
C TYR A 347 -8.02 -14.67 -9.54
N ARG A 348 -7.87 -15.61 -8.67
CA ARG A 348 -6.65 -15.76 -7.88
C ARG A 348 -5.67 -16.53 -8.74
N ALA A 349 -4.40 -16.18 -8.70
CA ALA A 349 -3.34 -16.93 -9.35
C ALA A 349 -3.15 -18.34 -8.71
N ASP A 350 -4.25 -19.05 -8.47
CA ASP A 350 -4.29 -20.32 -7.72
C ASP A 350 -3.45 -21.42 -8.35
N GLY A 351 -3.27 -21.39 -9.67
CA GLY A 351 -2.46 -22.40 -10.38
C GLY A 351 -0.97 -22.05 -10.50
N SER A 352 -0.56 -20.80 -10.23
CA SER A 352 0.86 -20.40 -10.33
C SER A 352 1.59 -20.49 -9.00
N TYR A 353 0.85 -20.56 -7.91
CA TYR A 353 1.45 -20.69 -6.58
C TYR A 353 1.81 -22.14 -6.23
N ASP A 354 1.22 -23.15 -6.89
CA ASP A 354 1.64 -24.54 -6.75
C ASP A 354 3.10 -24.73 -7.23
N ASP A 355 3.47 -24.05 -8.34
CA ASP A 355 4.87 -24.05 -8.82
C ASP A 355 5.81 -23.20 -7.94
N ILE A 356 5.27 -22.18 -7.22
CA ILE A 356 6.03 -21.38 -6.26
C ILE A 356 6.33 -22.19 -5.01
N ASP A 357 5.39 -23.01 -4.54
CA ASP A 357 5.61 -23.89 -3.39
C ASP A 357 6.87 -24.74 -3.61
N GLU A 358 7.09 -25.27 -4.81
CA GLU A 358 8.32 -25.99 -5.13
C GLU A 358 9.55 -25.06 -5.18
N GLN A 359 9.43 -23.86 -5.73
CA GLN A 359 10.56 -22.93 -5.83
C GLN A 359 10.94 -22.30 -4.49
N ILE A 360 9.94 -21.99 -3.62
CA ILE A 360 10.18 -21.48 -2.27
C ILE A 360 10.66 -22.61 -1.36
N LEU A 361 10.10 -23.81 -1.49
CA LEU A 361 10.49 -25.01 -0.72
C LEU A 361 11.90 -25.49 -1.07
N ASN A 362 12.32 -25.33 -2.34
CA ASN A 362 13.64 -25.72 -2.82
C ASN A 362 14.72 -24.65 -2.62
N GLN A 363 14.36 -23.43 -2.14
CA GLN A 363 15.38 -22.49 -1.68
C GLN A 363 16.10 -23.07 -0.46
N PRO A 364 17.44 -22.98 -0.37
CA PRO A 364 18.15 -23.42 0.81
C PRO A 364 17.54 -22.72 2.04
N LYS A 365 16.98 -23.52 2.95
CA LYS A 365 16.36 -23.01 4.18
C LYS A 365 17.34 -22.03 4.81
N ARG A 366 16.96 -20.73 4.87
CA ARG A 366 17.74 -19.79 5.66
C ARG A 366 17.89 -20.37 7.06
N PRO A 367 19.06 -20.24 7.68
CA PRO A 367 19.21 -20.65 9.08
C PRO A 367 18.07 -20.00 9.85
N GLN A 368 17.26 -20.82 10.52
CA GLN A 368 16.26 -20.33 11.44
C GLN A 368 16.96 -19.34 12.37
N PRO A 369 16.39 -18.17 12.69
CA PRO A 369 16.96 -17.32 13.72
C PRO A 369 17.16 -18.23 14.94
N PRO A 370 18.33 -18.20 15.58
CA PRO A 370 18.64 -19.11 16.68
C PRO A 370 17.49 -19.05 17.68
N GLN A 371 16.89 -20.21 17.95
CA GLN A 371 15.85 -20.36 18.96
C GLN A 371 16.40 -19.74 20.25
N LYS A 372 15.64 -18.84 20.87
CA LYS A 372 15.99 -18.20 22.13
C LYS A 372 16.38 -19.29 23.12
N HIS A 373 17.64 -19.41 23.45
CA HIS A 373 18.07 -20.15 24.62
C HIS A 373 17.68 -19.30 25.83
N ILE A 374 16.64 -19.74 26.53
CA ILE A 374 16.32 -19.24 27.88
C ILE A 374 17.13 -20.10 28.83
N ASP A 375 18.25 -19.60 29.28
CA ASP A 375 18.98 -20.20 30.40
C ASP A 375 18.66 -19.40 31.65
N ASN A 376 18.05 -20.08 32.64
CA ASN A 376 17.72 -19.55 33.97
C ASN A 376 16.87 -18.27 34.00
N GLY A 377 15.91 -18.07 33.08
CA GLY A 377 14.92 -17.00 33.20
C GLY A 377 15.44 -15.60 32.89
N LYS A 378 16.61 -15.44 32.24
CA LYS A 378 17.14 -14.16 31.79
C LYS A 378 17.32 -14.14 30.27
N GLU A 379 16.74 -13.13 29.62
CA GLU A 379 16.98 -12.84 28.22
C GLU A 379 18.41 -12.35 27.99
N ILE A 380 19.13 -13.03 27.08
CA ILE A 380 20.45 -12.56 26.64
C ILE A 380 20.26 -11.70 25.41
N PRO A 381 20.70 -10.42 25.38
CA PRO A 381 20.54 -9.55 24.24
C PRO A 381 21.40 -10.02 23.05
N TYR A 382 20.81 -10.07 21.85
CA TYR A 382 21.48 -10.40 20.61
C TYR A 382 22.60 -9.41 20.31
N ARG A 383 23.85 -9.87 20.24
CA ARG A 383 24.93 -9.19 19.51
C ARG A 383 24.84 -9.62 18.05
N LEU A 384 24.60 -8.67 17.15
CA LEU A 384 24.82 -8.82 15.72
C LEU A 384 26.32 -9.04 15.48
N ASN A 385 26.71 -10.26 15.19
CA ASN A 385 28.05 -10.52 14.69
C ASN A 385 28.09 -10.12 13.22
N HIS A 386 28.90 -9.11 12.92
CA HIS A 386 29.33 -8.78 11.57
C HIS A 386 29.92 -10.01 10.91
N CYS A 387 29.30 -10.52 9.85
CA CYS A 387 29.96 -11.40 8.90
C CYS A 387 30.93 -10.55 8.06
N SER A 388 32.20 -10.68 8.39
CA SER A 388 33.31 -10.24 7.54
C SER A 388 33.30 -11.07 6.24
N SER A 389 33.42 -10.33 5.14
CA SER A 389 33.70 -10.86 3.81
C SER A 389 34.97 -11.69 3.79
N SER A 390 34.92 -12.91 3.29
CA SER A 390 36.03 -13.56 2.60
C SER A 390 35.57 -14.70 1.68
N HIS A 391 35.80 -14.48 0.40
CA HIS A 391 36.18 -15.43 -0.67
C HIS A 391 35.32 -16.68 -0.94
N TYR A 392 34.55 -16.65 -2.02
CA TYR A 392 34.84 -17.26 -3.33
C TYR A 392 33.82 -16.77 -4.35
#